data_c840a4bc50484fe3eedde19489011b14
#
_entry.id   c840a4bc50484fe3eedde19489011b14
#
_cell.length_a   1.000
_cell.length_b   1.000
_cell.length_c   1.000
_cell.angle_alpha   90.00
_cell.angle_beta   90.00
_cell.angle_gamma   90.00
#
_symmetry.space_group_name_H-M   'P 1'
#
loop_
_entity.id
_entity.type
_entity.pdbx_description
1 polymer ?
#
loop_
_entity_poly.entity_id
_entity_poly.type
_entity_poly.pdbx_seq_one_letter_code
_entity_poly.pdbx_strand_id
1 'polypeptide(L)'
;MLGGGDEGHIVNTASMAGLTTAPFMSIYDVTKHAVVALSESMYKELQVTGAPIGVSVLCPGLIVTNIMRSARNRPEDLAEAGKAGPMAQTFGQALSDRLAGGYPPSEVADQVVAGIREGRFYVVPAQPEVKSAIGIRAQDLIELKNPTLRRG
;
A
#
# COMPACT_ATOMS: atom_id res chain seq x y z
N MET A 1 8.22 -19.94 12.63
CA MET A 1 8.42 -20.24 11.19
C MET A 1 9.86 -20.73 10.94
N LEU A 2 10.92 -19.92 11.06
CA LEU A 2 12.29 -20.35 10.72
C LEU A 2 12.79 -21.55 11.53
N GLY A 3 12.42 -21.72 12.79
CA GLY A 3 12.85 -22.84 13.62
C GLY A 3 12.09 -24.17 13.44
N GLY A 4 10.96 -24.16 12.74
CA GLY A 4 10.12 -25.35 12.52
C GLY A 4 10.40 -26.09 11.22
N GLY A 5 11.04 -25.45 10.25
CA GLY A 5 11.28 -26.03 8.93
C GLY A 5 10.03 -26.22 8.06
N ASP A 6 8.86 -25.78 8.54
CA ASP A 6 7.60 -25.90 7.82
C ASP A 6 7.46 -24.83 6.73
N GLU A 7 6.75 -25.17 5.67
CA GLU A 7 6.34 -24.20 4.65
C GLU A 7 5.41 -23.14 5.24
N GLY A 8 5.55 -21.91 4.76
CA GLY A 8 4.73 -20.80 5.22
C GLY A 8 4.67 -19.66 4.22
N HIS A 9 3.74 -18.72 4.46
CA HIS A 9 3.63 -17.52 3.64
C HIS A 9 3.28 -16.31 4.50
N ILE A 10 4.03 -15.22 4.31
CA ILE A 10 3.82 -13.94 5.00
C ILE A 10 3.18 -12.98 4.00
N VAL A 11 2.07 -12.36 4.39
CA VAL A 11 1.44 -11.30 3.61
C VAL A 11 1.44 -10.01 4.39
N ASN A 12 2.15 -9.01 3.92
CA ASN A 12 2.15 -7.67 4.49
C ASN A 12 1.19 -6.76 3.71
N THR A 13 0.38 -5.98 4.42
CA THR A 13 -0.54 -5.04 3.79
C THR A 13 0.05 -3.63 3.73
N ALA A 14 0.52 -3.24 2.56
CA ALA A 14 0.94 -1.89 2.26
C ALA A 14 -0.23 -1.05 1.68
N SER A 15 -0.03 -0.45 0.54
CA SER A 15 -0.99 0.34 -0.27
C SER A 15 -0.33 0.69 -1.60
N MET A 16 -1.10 1.14 -2.57
CA MET A 16 -0.57 1.87 -3.73
C MET A 16 0.30 3.06 -3.31
N ALA A 17 0.01 3.69 -2.17
CA ALA A 17 0.82 4.72 -1.52
C ALA A 17 2.20 4.24 -1.03
N GLY A 18 2.50 2.95 -1.10
CA GLY A 18 3.84 2.38 -0.89
C GLY A 18 4.65 2.26 -2.19
N LEU A 19 4.03 2.49 -3.34
CA LEU A 19 4.64 2.41 -4.67
C LEU A 19 4.66 3.77 -5.38
N THR A 20 3.81 4.70 -4.95
CA THR A 20 3.66 6.06 -5.50
C THR A 20 3.54 7.07 -4.37
N THR A 21 3.52 8.36 -4.70
CA THR A 21 3.31 9.43 -3.71
C THR A 21 2.21 10.38 -4.15
N ALA A 22 1.53 11.02 -3.19
CA ALA A 22 0.49 12.01 -3.47
C ALA A 22 0.58 13.21 -2.52
N PRO A 23 0.14 14.40 -2.93
CA PRO A 23 0.02 15.55 -2.05
C PRO A 23 -0.83 15.22 -0.81
N PHE A 24 -0.51 15.83 0.34
CA PHE A 24 -1.20 15.67 1.62
C PHE A 24 -1.18 14.26 2.24
N MET A 25 -0.40 13.33 1.64
CA MET A 25 -0.30 11.93 2.07
C MET A 25 1.08 11.58 2.66
N SER A 26 1.98 12.54 2.88
CA SER A 26 3.40 12.31 3.18
C SER A 26 3.64 11.29 4.32
N ILE A 27 2.98 11.42 5.46
CA ILE A 27 3.13 10.49 6.58
C ILE A 27 2.63 9.09 6.20
N TYR A 28 1.49 9.01 5.52
CA TYR A 28 0.94 7.74 5.06
C TYR A 28 1.85 7.10 4.02
N ASP A 29 2.33 7.86 3.04
CA ASP A 29 3.26 7.38 2.01
C ASP A 29 4.54 6.81 2.64
N VAL A 30 5.15 7.50 3.61
CA VAL A 30 6.32 7.01 4.35
C VAL A 30 6.05 5.66 5.00
N THR A 31 4.94 5.53 5.73
CA THR A 31 4.60 4.27 6.41
C THR A 31 4.40 3.12 5.42
N LYS A 32 3.75 3.39 4.28
CA LYS A 32 3.45 2.37 3.28
C LYS A 32 4.66 1.99 2.42
N HIS A 33 5.55 2.94 2.10
CA HIS A 33 6.85 2.65 1.50
C HIS A 33 7.73 1.80 2.43
N ALA A 34 7.72 2.08 3.73
CA ALA A 34 8.44 1.26 4.71
C ALA A 34 7.97 -0.20 4.72
N VAL A 35 6.65 -0.45 4.63
CA VAL A 35 6.11 -1.81 4.54
C VAL A 35 6.55 -2.52 3.26
N VAL A 36 6.57 -1.82 2.11
CA VAL A 36 7.06 -2.40 0.84
C VAL A 36 8.54 -2.75 0.96
N ALA A 37 9.38 -1.81 1.40
CA ALA A 37 10.82 -2.01 1.54
C ALA A 37 11.15 -3.15 2.52
N LEU A 38 10.46 -3.22 3.67
CA LEU A 38 10.58 -4.32 4.62
C LEU A 38 10.24 -5.67 3.97
N SER A 39 9.15 -5.73 3.21
CA SER A 39 8.70 -6.95 2.54
C SER A 39 9.70 -7.41 1.49
N GLU A 40 10.25 -6.49 0.70
CA GLU A 40 11.29 -6.78 -0.30
C GLU A 40 12.58 -7.30 0.34
N SER A 41 13.01 -6.69 1.45
CA SER A 41 14.19 -7.15 2.20
C SER A 41 13.96 -8.54 2.76
N MET A 42 12.83 -8.75 3.42
CA MET A 42 12.43 -10.05 3.97
C MET A 42 12.39 -11.15 2.90
N TYR A 43 11.79 -10.86 1.73
CA TYR A 43 11.77 -11.79 0.61
C TYR A 43 13.19 -12.22 0.20
N LYS A 44 14.08 -11.23 0.01
CA LYS A 44 15.47 -11.49 -0.39
C LYS A 44 16.24 -12.29 0.67
N GLU A 45 16.06 -11.96 1.94
CA GLU A 45 16.70 -12.67 3.08
C GLU A 45 16.25 -14.14 3.14
N LEU A 46 14.95 -14.40 2.96
CA LEU A 46 14.41 -15.76 2.94
C LEU A 46 14.91 -16.56 1.73
N GLN A 47 15.08 -15.92 0.56
CA GLN A 47 15.67 -16.54 -0.62
C GLN A 47 17.16 -16.91 -0.37
N VAL A 48 17.92 -15.99 0.22
CA VAL A 48 19.36 -16.22 0.52
C VAL A 48 19.54 -17.36 1.54
N THR A 49 18.65 -17.45 2.53
CA THR A 49 18.71 -18.50 3.55
C THR A 49 18.10 -19.83 3.13
N GLY A 50 17.45 -19.91 1.97
CA GLY A 50 16.76 -21.11 1.49
C GLY A 50 15.57 -21.52 2.36
N ALA A 51 15.00 -20.59 3.15
CA ALA A 51 13.83 -20.88 3.98
C ALA A 51 12.59 -21.14 3.13
N PRO A 52 11.76 -22.17 3.43
CA PRO A 52 10.56 -22.50 2.66
C PRO A 52 9.39 -21.57 3.02
N ILE A 53 9.64 -20.26 3.03
CA ILE A 53 8.67 -19.23 3.42
C ILE A 53 8.52 -18.23 2.29
N GLY A 54 7.31 -18.16 1.72
CA GLY A 54 6.95 -17.16 0.75
C GLY A 54 6.63 -15.81 1.40
N VAL A 55 6.78 -14.73 0.64
CA VAL A 55 6.38 -13.38 1.05
C VAL A 55 5.59 -12.72 -0.05
N SER A 56 4.48 -12.11 0.29
CA SER A 56 3.72 -11.21 -0.59
C SER A 56 3.53 -9.86 0.07
N VAL A 57 3.52 -8.80 -0.72
CA VAL A 57 3.10 -7.47 -0.31
C VAL A 57 1.83 -7.07 -1.05
N LEU A 58 0.75 -6.87 -0.32
CA LEU A 58 -0.51 -6.38 -0.85
C LEU A 58 -0.46 -4.85 -0.95
N CYS A 59 -0.60 -4.32 -2.17
CA CYS A 59 -0.62 -2.89 -2.44
C CYS A 59 -1.97 -2.48 -3.06
N PRO A 60 -3.05 -2.40 -2.26
CA PRO A 60 -4.36 -2.05 -2.79
C PRO A 60 -4.44 -0.56 -3.14
N GLY A 61 -5.26 -0.25 -4.15
CA GLY A 61 -5.66 1.11 -4.48
C GLY A 61 -6.91 1.53 -3.70
N LEU A 62 -7.96 1.89 -4.42
CA LEU A 62 -9.24 2.34 -3.84
C LEU A 62 -10.10 1.12 -3.50
N ILE A 63 -10.28 0.86 -2.22
CA ILE A 63 -11.09 -0.26 -1.69
C ILE A 63 -12.16 0.30 -0.78
N VAL A 64 -13.40 -0.19 -0.92
CA VAL A 64 -14.54 0.21 -0.09
C VAL A 64 -14.31 -0.29 1.34
N THR A 65 -13.80 0.59 2.20
CA THR A 65 -13.48 0.29 3.59
C THR A 65 -13.80 1.47 4.50
N ASN A 66 -13.73 1.25 5.82
CA ASN A 66 -13.88 2.30 6.82
C ASN A 66 -12.57 3.07 7.14
N ILE A 67 -11.57 3.06 6.25
CA ILE A 67 -10.26 3.68 6.50
C ILE A 67 -10.37 5.17 6.80
N MET A 68 -11.29 5.89 6.14
CA MET A 68 -11.53 7.32 6.39
C MET A 68 -12.16 7.61 7.75
N ARG A 69 -12.66 6.59 8.44
CA ARG A 69 -13.17 6.67 9.81
C ARG A 69 -12.16 6.21 10.84
N SER A 70 -10.88 6.19 10.51
CA SER A 70 -9.80 5.70 11.40
C SER A 70 -9.70 6.49 12.72
N ALA A 71 -10.16 7.73 12.77
CA ALA A 71 -10.21 8.54 13.98
C ALA A 71 -10.98 7.88 15.13
N ARG A 72 -11.94 6.98 14.85
CA ARG A 72 -12.66 6.21 15.88
C ARG A 72 -11.76 5.31 16.74
N ASN A 73 -10.57 4.99 16.26
CA ASN A 73 -9.60 4.14 16.96
C ASN A 73 -8.50 4.98 17.63
N ARG A 74 -8.59 6.31 17.58
CA ARG A 74 -7.59 7.20 18.17
C ARG A 74 -7.80 7.26 19.67
N PRO A 75 -6.73 7.14 20.49
CA PRO A 75 -6.80 7.40 21.91
C PRO A 75 -7.34 8.81 22.21
N GLU A 76 -8.10 8.96 23.30
CA GLU A 76 -8.77 10.23 23.63
C GLU A 76 -7.77 11.36 23.88
N ASP A 77 -6.63 11.09 24.48
CA ASP A 77 -5.54 12.03 24.72
C ASP A 77 -4.89 12.58 23.43
N LEU A 78 -5.13 11.91 22.28
CA LEU A 78 -4.66 12.32 20.97
C LEU A 78 -5.79 12.84 20.05
N ALA A 79 -7.01 12.94 20.57
CA ALA A 79 -8.21 13.27 19.77
C ALA A 79 -8.11 14.66 19.09
N GLU A 80 -7.46 15.62 19.75
CA GLU A 80 -7.34 17.01 19.27
C GLU A 80 -6.08 17.29 18.44
N ALA A 81 -5.30 16.29 18.09
CA ALA A 81 -4.08 16.47 17.31
C ALA A 81 -4.38 16.97 15.88
N GLY A 82 -4.35 18.29 15.73
CA GLY A 82 -4.27 19.01 14.46
C GLY A 82 -5.50 18.94 13.56
N LYS A 83 -6.22 20.04 13.40
CA LYS A 83 -7.21 20.20 12.32
C LYS A 83 -6.47 20.36 11.00
N ALA A 84 -6.81 19.52 10.02
CA ALA A 84 -6.29 19.65 8.67
C ALA A 84 -6.67 21.01 8.06
N GLY A 85 -5.74 21.64 7.33
CA GLY A 85 -6.03 22.87 6.61
C GLY A 85 -7.06 22.66 5.49
N PRO A 86 -7.66 23.75 4.96
CA PRO A 86 -8.76 23.66 3.99
C PRO A 86 -8.46 22.78 2.77
N MET A 87 -7.27 22.90 2.18
CA MET A 87 -6.87 22.09 1.04
C MET A 87 -6.77 20.61 1.35
N ALA A 88 -6.23 20.25 2.53
CA ALA A 88 -6.14 18.86 2.96
C ALA A 88 -7.53 18.28 3.26
N GLN A 89 -8.46 19.08 3.76
CA GLN A 89 -9.86 18.70 3.94
C GLN A 89 -10.54 18.42 2.59
N THR A 90 -10.38 19.31 1.60
CA THR A 90 -10.90 19.12 0.25
C THR A 90 -10.34 17.84 -0.39
N PHE A 91 -9.03 17.61 -0.26
CA PHE A 91 -8.39 16.38 -0.74
C PHE A 91 -8.95 15.13 -0.02
N GLY A 92 -9.11 15.20 1.30
CA GLY A 92 -9.67 14.11 2.10
C GLY A 92 -11.10 13.76 1.68
N GLN A 93 -11.94 14.76 1.38
CA GLN A 93 -13.30 14.54 0.90
C GLN A 93 -13.27 13.87 -0.48
N ALA A 94 -12.50 14.39 -1.42
CA ALA A 94 -12.37 13.81 -2.76
C ALA A 94 -11.85 12.36 -2.71
N LEU A 95 -10.91 12.06 -1.82
CA LEU A 95 -10.44 10.70 -1.60
C LEU A 95 -11.54 9.80 -1.02
N SER A 96 -12.32 10.31 -0.06
CA SER A 96 -13.45 9.58 0.53
C SER A 96 -14.50 9.21 -0.52
N ASP A 97 -14.84 10.16 -1.39
CA ASP A 97 -15.82 9.94 -2.47
C ASP A 97 -15.32 8.89 -3.48
N ARG A 98 -14.02 8.93 -3.82
CA ARG A 98 -13.41 7.94 -4.70
C ARG A 98 -13.36 6.54 -4.05
N LEU A 99 -13.10 6.44 -2.74
CA LEU A 99 -13.10 5.18 -2.01
C LEU A 99 -14.48 4.53 -1.98
N ALA A 100 -15.56 5.32 -1.95
CA ALA A 100 -16.92 4.80 -2.00
C ALA A 100 -17.24 4.05 -3.30
N GLY A 101 -16.57 4.39 -4.41
CA GLY A 101 -16.66 3.71 -5.70
C GLY A 101 -15.54 2.68 -5.95
N GLY A 102 -14.78 2.32 -4.92
CA GLY A 102 -13.65 1.39 -5.03
C GLY A 102 -14.07 -0.08 -5.14
N TYR A 103 -13.08 -0.98 -5.17
CA TYR A 103 -13.30 -2.41 -5.21
C TYR A 103 -13.81 -2.95 -3.87
N PRO A 104 -14.66 -3.99 -3.87
CA PRO A 104 -15.06 -4.66 -2.65
C PRO A 104 -13.87 -5.41 -2.02
N PRO A 105 -13.77 -5.44 -0.67
CA PRO A 105 -12.68 -6.14 0.02
C PRO A 105 -12.58 -7.64 -0.32
N SER A 106 -13.70 -8.29 -0.64
CA SER A 106 -13.73 -9.72 -1.02
C SER A 106 -12.92 -10.00 -2.28
N GLU A 107 -13.05 -9.16 -3.32
CA GLU A 107 -12.26 -9.32 -4.56
C GLU A 107 -10.75 -9.17 -4.31
N VAL A 108 -10.39 -8.29 -3.37
CA VAL A 108 -8.98 -8.13 -2.97
C VAL A 108 -8.49 -9.36 -2.21
N ALA A 109 -9.31 -9.92 -1.32
CA ALA A 109 -8.99 -11.14 -0.59
C ALA A 109 -8.75 -12.32 -1.53
N ASP A 110 -9.60 -12.49 -2.55
CA ASP A 110 -9.43 -13.54 -3.57
C ASP A 110 -8.10 -13.39 -4.32
N GLN A 111 -7.69 -12.17 -4.66
CA GLN A 111 -6.40 -11.90 -5.30
C GLN A 111 -5.21 -12.19 -4.38
N VAL A 112 -5.35 -11.95 -3.07
CA VAL A 112 -4.32 -12.32 -2.08
C VAL A 112 -4.16 -13.83 -2.03
N VAL A 113 -5.26 -14.59 -1.93
CA VAL A 113 -5.23 -16.06 -1.90
C VAL A 113 -4.61 -16.62 -3.18
N ALA A 114 -4.98 -16.06 -4.35
CA ALA A 114 -4.36 -16.44 -5.61
C ALA A 114 -2.86 -16.12 -5.62
N GLY A 115 -2.47 -14.93 -5.14
CA GLY A 115 -1.07 -14.51 -5.04
C GLY A 115 -0.22 -15.44 -4.16
N ILE A 116 -0.76 -15.88 -3.02
CA ILE A 116 -0.11 -16.86 -2.13
C ILE A 116 0.13 -18.18 -2.88
N ARG A 117 -0.91 -18.71 -3.53
CA ARG A 117 -0.84 -19.99 -4.26
C ARG A 117 0.16 -19.95 -5.44
N GLU A 118 0.31 -18.81 -6.06
CA GLU A 118 1.21 -18.58 -7.19
C GLU A 118 2.63 -18.16 -6.76
N GLY A 119 2.89 -17.96 -5.47
CA GLY A 119 4.16 -17.45 -4.95
C GLY A 119 4.45 -16.01 -5.42
N ARG A 120 3.42 -15.21 -5.70
CA ARG A 120 3.54 -13.85 -6.24
C ARG A 120 3.91 -12.87 -5.15
N PHE A 121 5.02 -12.14 -5.32
CA PHE A 121 5.45 -11.15 -4.34
C PHE A 121 4.57 -9.90 -4.32
N TYR A 122 4.40 -9.20 -5.45
CA TYR A 122 3.53 -8.02 -5.51
C TYR A 122 2.09 -8.43 -5.84
N VAL A 123 1.19 -8.26 -4.88
CA VAL A 123 -0.25 -8.39 -5.07
C VAL A 123 -0.83 -6.98 -5.20
N VAL A 124 -1.02 -6.55 -6.44
CA VAL A 124 -1.56 -5.23 -6.77
C VAL A 124 -2.90 -5.45 -7.46
N PRO A 125 -4.04 -5.22 -6.77
CA PRO A 125 -5.35 -5.33 -7.39
C PRO A 125 -5.44 -4.47 -8.66
N ALA A 126 -5.93 -5.06 -9.74
CA ALA A 126 -5.88 -4.48 -11.07
C ALA A 126 -6.67 -3.17 -11.16
N GLN A 127 -5.96 -2.06 -11.14
CA GLN A 127 -6.47 -0.72 -11.45
C GLN A 127 -5.57 -0.15 -12.53
N PRO A 128 -6.09 0.21 -13.72
CA PRO A 128 -5.26 0.64 -14.87
C PRO A 128 -4.30 1.78 -14.53
N GLU A 129 -4.75 2.69 -13.66
CA GLU A 129 -3.98 3.87 -13.26
C GLU A 129 -2.75 3.54 -12.40
N VAL A 130 -2.74 2.39 -11.71
CA VAL A 130 -1.64 2.01 -10.80
C VAL A 130 -0.35 1.78 -11.56
N LYS A 131 -0.40 0.98 -12.63
CA LYS A 131 0.78 0.71 -13.47
C LYS A 131 1.35 1.99 -14.06
N SER A 132 0.48 2.87 -14.56
CA SER A 132 0.89 4.18 -15.10
C SER A 132 1.57 5.04 -14.02
N ALA A 133 1.00 5.09 -12.81
CA ALA A 133 1.56 5.86 -11.72
C ALA A 133 2.95 5.37 -11.28
N ILE A 134 3.12 4.06 -11.19
CA ILE A 134 4.42 3.44 -10.87
C ILE A 134 5.42 3.74 -11.97
N GLY A 135 5.02 3.61 -13.25
CA GLY A 135 5.88 3.90 -14.39
C GLY A 135 6.38 5.34 -14.42
N ILE A 136 5.50 6.31 -14.18
CA ILE A 136 5.87 7.74 -14.12
C ILE A 136 6.89 7.97 -12.99
N ARG A 137 6.63 7.46 -11.78
CA ARG A 137 7.57 7.60 -10.67
C ARG A 137 8.92 6.94 -10.95
N ALA A 138 8.90 5.75 -11.52
CA ALA A 138 10.12 5.05 -11.89
C ALA A 138 10.93 5.84 -12.93
N GLN A 139 10.26 6.42 -13.92
CA GLN A 139 10.90 7.24 -14.96
C GLN A 139 11.53 8.51 -14.36
N ASP A 140 10.81 9.22 -13.47
CA ASP A 140 11.36 10.40 -12.79
C ASP A 140 12.63 10.04 -12.01
N LEU A 141 12.66 8.90 -11.32
CA LEU A 141 13.82 8.42 -10.57
C LEU A 141 14.99 8.05 -11.49
N ILE A 142 14.73 7.35 -12.60
CA ILE A 142 15.78 6.93 -13.57
C ILE A 142 16.39 8.16 -14.25
N GLU A 143 15.58 9.14 -14.60
CA GLU A 143 16.02 10.36 -15.29
C GLU A 143 16.45 11.47 -14.33
N LEU A 144 16.41 11.23 -13.02
CA LEU A 144 16.74 12.21 -11.96
C LEU A 144 15.97 13.53 -12.10
N LYS A 145 14.71 13.43 -12.54
CA LYS A 145 13.78 14.55 -12.69
C LYS A 145 13.07 14.89 -11.38
N ASN A 146 12.54 16.11 -11.32
CA ASN A 146 11.62 16.48 -10.25
C ASN A 146 10.35 15.60 -10.32
N PRO A 147 9.77 15.24 -9.16
CA PRO A 147 8.57 14.39 -9.13
C PRO A 147 7.42 14.98 -9.94
N THR A 148 6.88 14.20 -10.85
CA THR A 148 5.76 14.60 -11.71
C THR A 148 4.46 14.70 -10.90
N LEU A 149 3.85 15.89 -10.86
CA LEU A 149 2.54 16.11 -10.27
C LEU A 149 1.45 15.54 -11.20
N ARG A 150 0.83 14.44 -10.78
CA ARG A 150 -0.31 13.89 -11.50
C ARG A 150 -1.57 14.71 -11.20
N ARG A 151 -2.15 15.29 -12.24
CA ARG A 151 -3.48 15.90 -12.17
C ARG A 151 -4.48 14.76 -12.37
N GLY A 152 -5.23 14.43 -11.32
CA GLY A 152 -6.25 13.39 -11.31
C GLY A 152 -7.47 13.70 -12.17
#